data_4edb196974d0e36254b27d47a7982dc8
#
_entry.id   4edb196974d0e36254b27d47a7982dc8
#
_cell.length_a   1.000
_cell.length_b   1.000
_cell.length_c   1.000
_cell.angle_alpha   90.00
_cell.angle_beta   90.00
_cell.angle_gamma   90.00
#
_symmetry.space_group_name_H-M   'P 1'
#
loop_
_entity.id
_entity.type
_entity.pdbx_description
1 polymer ?
#
loop_
_entity_poly.entity_id
_entity_poly.type
_entity_poly.pdbx_seq_one_letter_code
_entity_poly.pdbx_strand_id
1 'polypeptide(L)'
;IAAFNPLRERGLEKFADPQDKLEMLHNGSTRIASDYFQLKIGGDLAAVKGIIKHVLERDAQAQRDGTPRLLDLEFIQAHTANFEAFAADVHAERWDTIVEESGLDEAALRKAGEIYLNAERVIACWGMGITQHKHSVATIHMITNLLLLRGNLGRPGAGVCPVRGHSNVQGDRTMMIYEKPPAAFLDKLQSVFGFAPPRADGFDTVGAIEAMLDGRGKVFFAMGGNFAAATPDTDATHRALRNCELTVHVTTKLNRSHLVHGRDALILPCLGRTEIDIQDAGAQGVTVEDSMSMVHLSAGINPPASPDLLSEPAIVARMAEATLGARSAIRWRWLVGDYDRVRDLIAQVFPDFAGFNERVRTPGGFRLSNTARDRNWVTPEQRAVFKSHAVPTDNPIHRARRSRGDQMVFTLATTRSHDQYNTTIYGLDDRYRGVFGERRVLFINGADIAALNMKAGDWVDLESLCEDGVRREARRFLLVDYNIPRGCLAAYYPETNALVPLSSFADEARTPTSKSIPVIVLPHRAETADAAPRDIGAVLVR
;
A
#
# COMPACT_ATOMS: atom_id res chain seq x y z
N ILE A 1 -3.47 18.94 11.87
CA ILE A 1 -3.09 17.63 11.32
C ILE A 1 -1.83 17.16 12.01
N ALA A 2 -1.84 15.96 12.58
CA ALA A 2 -0.67 15.28 13.13
C ALA A 2 -0.16 14.25 12.09
N ALA A 3 1.09 14.39 11.67
CA ALA A 3 1.74 13.48 10.73
C ALA A 3 2.69 12.53 11.47
N PHE A 4 2.61 11.25 11.16
CA PHE A 4 3.48 10.20 11.67
C PHE A 4 4.22 9.58 10.49
N ASN A 5 5.52 9.82 10.37
CA ASN A 5 6.30 9.30 9.25
C ASN A 5 7.80 9.27 9.61
N PRO A 6 8.54 8.20 9.26
CA PRO A 6 9.98 8.13 9.54
C PRO A 6 10.79 9.18 8.77
N LEU A 7 10.47 9.44 7.51
CA LEU A 7 11.13 10.46 6.71
C LEU A 7 10.44 11.81 6.91
N ARG A 8 11.20 12.88 6.99
CA ARG A 8 10.64 14.21 7.01
C ARG A 8 10.29 14.66 5.59
N GLU A 9 9.04 14.50 5.23
CA GLU A 9 8.56 14.74 3.85
C GLU A 9 7.93 16.12 3.72
N ARG A 10 8.43 16.92 2.79
CA ARG A 10 7.94 18.28 2.53
C ARG A 10 6.42 18.30 2.25
N GLY A 11 5.93 17.31 1.48
CA GLY A 11 4.50 17.21 1.12
C GLY A 11 3.57 16.90 2.30
N LEU A 12 4.09 16.43 3.45
CA LEU A 12 3.31 16.31 4.69
C LEU A 12 3.35 17.56 5.56
N GLU A 13 4.35 18.43 5.38
CA GLU A 13 4.49 19.66 6.14
C GLU A 13 3.82 20.86 5.47
N LYS A 14 4.00 20.98 4.17
CA LYS A 14 3.59 22.15 3.38
C LYS A 14 3.11 21.74 2.00
N PHE A 15 2.08 22.41 1.54
CA PHE A 15 1.57 22.28 0.18
C PHE A 15 1.62 23.63 -0.53
N ALA A 16 2.17 23.67 -1.72
CA ALA A 16 2.07 24.81 -2.63
C ALA A 16 1.10 24.43 -3.78
N ASP A 17 0.08 25.25 -4.01
CA ASP A 17 -0.85 25.01 -5.11
C ASP A 17 -0.19 25.39 -6.44
N PRO A 18 0.10 24.41 -7.33
CA PRO A 18 0.72 24.70 -8.61
C PRO A 18 -0.19 25.45 -9.58
N GLN A 19 -1.48 25.58 -9.28
CA GLN A 19 -2.44 26.35 -10.07
C GLN A 19 -2.58 27.80 -9.57
N ASP A 20 -2.17 28.11 -8.34
CA ASP A 20 -2.08 29.48 -7.84
C ASP A 20 -0.75 30.10 -8.28
N LYS A 21 -0.82 30.92 -9.36
CA LYS A 21 0.35 31.60 -9.92
C LYS A 21 1.02 32.59 -8.96
N LEU A 22 0.26 33.20 -8.06
CA LEU A 22 0.80 34.14 -7.07
C LEU A 22 1.53 33.39 -5.97
N GLU A 23 0.95 32.29 -5.48
CA GLU A 23 1.62 31.43 -4.50
C GLU A 23 2.94 30.86 -5.06
N MET A 24 2.93 30.41 -6.32
CA MET A 24 4.13 29.91 -7.00
C MET A 24 5.19 31.00 -7.21
N LEU A 25 4.78 32.23 -7.54
CA LEU A 25 5.70 33.34 -7.78
C LEU A 25 6.43 33.78 -6.49
N HIS A 26 5.72 33.74 -5.35
CA HIS A 26 6.25 34.17 -4.05
C HIS A 26 6.82 33.02 -3.21
N ASN A 27 6.94 31.80 -3.77
CA ASN A 27 7.34 30.61 -3.03
C ASN A 27 6.46 30.34 -1.79
N GLY A 28 5.19 30.74 -1.87
CA GLY A 28 4.20 30.53 -0.85
C GLY A 28 3.95 29.04 -0.62
N SER A 29 3.38 28.73 0.52
CA SER A 29 2.92 27.36 0.80
C SER A 29 1.98 27.36 1.99
N THR A 30 0.93 26.56 1.91
CA THR A 30 0.03 26.30 3.02
C THR A 30 0.62 25.24 3.94
N ARG A 31 0.71 25.51 5.23
CA ARG A 31 1.11 24.53 6.24
C ARG A 31 0.02 23.45 6.36
N ILE A 32 0.41 22.17 6.23
CA ILE A 32 -0.49 21.02 6.34
C ILE A 32 -0.44 20.43 7.74
N ALA A 33 0.70 19.90 8.15
CA ALA A 33 0.86 19.34 9.49
C ALA A 33 1.13 20.44 10.52
N SER A 34 0.34 20.48 11.60
CA SER A 34 0.65 21.26 12.79
C SER A 34 1.75 20.62 13.62
N ASP A 35 1.76 19.27 13.64
CA ASP A 35 2.68 18.45 14.41
C ASP A 35 3.21 17.29 13.57
N TYR A 36 4.50 17.00 13.74
CA TYR A 36 5.19 15.94 13.00
C TYR A 36 5.95 15.03 13.98
N PHE A 37 5.63 13.74 13.95
CA PHE A 37 6.20 12.72 14.80
C PHE A 37 7.03 11.75 13.94
N GLN A 38 8.36 11.82 14.06
CA GLN A 38 9.27 10.95 13.32
C GLN A 38 9.54 9.67 14.12
N LEU A 39 8.67 8.68 13.93
CA LEU A 39 8.85 7.37 14.55
C LEU A 39 9.89 6.53 13.81
N LYS A 40 10.41 5.47 14.43
CA LYS A 40 11.21 4.45 13.76
C LYS A 40 10.37 3.70 12.73
N ILE A 41 11.01 3.21 11.66
CA ILE A 41 10.35 2.32 10.70
C ILE A 41 9.85 1.06 11.43
N GLY A 42 8.54 0.81 11.34
CA GLY A 42 7.88 -0.30 12.03
C GLY A 42 7.45 -0.03 13.47
N GLY A 43 7.70 1.18 13.98
CA GLY A 43 7.32 1.60 15.33
C GLY A 43 5.86 2.03 15.49
N ASP A 44 5.05 1.94 14.45
CA ASP A 44 3.68 2.46 14.38
C ASP A 44 2.76 1.84 15.44
N LEU A 45 2.81 0.52 15.62
CA LEU A 45 1.99 -0.19 16.60
C LEU A 45 2.29 0.33 18.01
N ALA A 46 3.58 0.44 18.37
CA ALA A 46 4.02 0.94 19.66
C ALA A 46 3.61 2.39 19.87
N ALA A 47 3.76 3.25 18.84
CA ALA A 47 3.35 4.65 18.90
C ALA A 47 1.85 4.80 19.17
N VAL A 48 1.00 4.07 18.43
CA VAL A 48 -0.45 4.10 18.64
C VAL A 48 -0.84 3.53 19.99
N LYS A 49 -0.20 2.45 20.45
CA LYS A 49 -0.42 1.89 21.80
C LYS A 49 -0.06 2.90 22.89
N GLY A 50 1.03 3.65 22.71
CA GLY A 50 1.43 4.74 23.63
C GLY A 50 0.41 5.89 23.68
N ILE A 51 -0.11 6.29 22.52
CA ILE A 51 -1.20 7.28 22.43
C ILE A 51 -2.44 6.78 23.18
N ILE A 52 -2.85 5.55 22.94
CA ILE A 52 -4.00 4.93 23.61
C ILE A 52 -3.78 4.86 25.12
N LYS A 53 -2.58 4.43 25.56
CA LYS A 53 -2.22 4.37 26.97
C LYS A 53 -2.39 5.72 27.65
N HIS A 54 -1.87 6.78 27.03
CA HIS A 54 -2.05 8.14 27.54
C HIS A 54 -3.53 8.54 27.63
N VAL A 55 -4.32 8.26 26.59
CA VAL A 55 -5.77 8.55 26.58
C VAL A 55 -6.49 7.85 27.74
N LEU A 56 -6.19 6.58 28.00
CA LEU A 56 -6.76 5.82 29.11
C LEU A 56 -6.30 6.34 30.47
N GLU A 57 -5.03 6.70 30.63
CA GLU A 57 -4.48 7.31 31.86
C GLU A 57 -5.16 8.64 32.16
N ARG A 58 -5.38 9.50 31.15
CA ARG A 58 -6.07 10.78 31.26
C ARG A 58 -7.54 10.62 31.63
N ASP A 59 -8.23 9.65 31.04
CA ASP A 59 -9.62 9.36 31.36
C ASP A 59 -9.76 8.84 32.82
N ALA A 60 -8.88 7.93 33.23
CA ALA A 60 -8.83 7.48 34.61
C ALA A 60 -8.53 8.62 35.62
N GLN A 61 -7.69 9.58 35.23
CA GLN A 61 -7.45 10.77 36.04
C GLN A 61 -8.70 11.64 36.13
N ALA A 62 -9.37 11.92 34.99
CA ALA A 62 -10.63 12.68 34.97
C ALA A 62 -11.71 12.05 35.89
N GLN A 63 -11.78 10.71 35.88
CA GLN A 63 -12.69 9.98 36.79
C GLN A 63 -12.35 10.20 38.27
N ARG A 64 -11.07 10.15 38.66
CA ARG A 64 -10.64 10.41 40.04
C ARG A 64 -10.92 11.82 40.48
N ASP A 65 -10.74 12.78 39.56
CA ASP A 65 -10.92 14.20 39.83
C ASP A 65 -12.40 14.63 39.79
N GLY A 66 -13.32 13.72 39.48
CA GLY A 66 -14.75 14.00 39.35
C GLY A 66 -15.09 14.90 38.14
N THR A 67 -14.21 14.98 37.14
CA THR A 67 -14.44 15.73 35.90
C THR A 67 -15.08 14.82 34.83
N PRO A 68 -15.65 15.39 33.76
CA PRO A 68 -16.26 14.58 32.69
C PRO A 68 -15.28 13.59 32.09
N ARG A 69 -15.78 12.39 31.81
CA ARG A 69 -15.02 11.33 31.14
C ARG A 69 -14.57 11.77 29.76
N LEU A 70 -13.38 11.36 29.37
CA LEU A 70 -12.77 11.68 28.08
C LEU A 70 -13.11 10.66 26.99
N LEU A 71 -13.46 9.43 27.42
CA LEU A 71 -13.94 8.35 26.54
C LEU A 71 -15.45 8.51 26.27
N ASP A 72 -15.88 8.03 25.10
CA ASP A 72 -17.29 7.91 24.75
C ASP A 72 -17.85 6.56 25.30
N LEU A 73 -18.16 6.54 26.61
CA LEU A 73 -18.59 5.32 27.29
C LEU A 73 -19.94 4.81 26.77
N GLU A 74 -20.82 5.71 26.33
CA GLU A 74 -22.10 5.32 25.75
C GLU A 74 -21.89 4.55 24.44
N PHE A 75 -21.05 5.06 23.55
CA PHE A 75 -20.67 4.38 22.33
C PHE A 75 -19.96 3.05 22.62
N ILE A 76 -19.00 3.03 23.55
CA ILE A 76 -18.26 1.82 23.93
C ILE A 76 -19.23 0.74 24.40
N GLN A 77 -20.15 1.07 25.30
CA GLN A 77 -21.12 0.14 25.84
C GLN A 77 -22.12 -0.36 24.77
N ALA A 78 -22.60 0.52 23.92
CA ALA A 78 -23.62 0.19 22.92
C ALA A 78 -23.04 -0.57 21.71
N HIS A 79 -21.83 -0.23 21.27
CA HIS A 79 -21.33 -0.63 19.95
C HIS A 79 -20.05 -1.46 19.98
N THR A 80 -19.44 -1.69 21.15
CA THR A 80 -18.15 -2.39 21.20
C THR A 80 -18.16 -3.63 22.10
N ALA A 81 -17.17 -4.48 21.93
CA ALA A 81 -16.89 -5.63 22.78
C ALA A 81 -15.40 -5.65 23.18
N ASN A 82 -15.08 -6.34 24.27
CA ASN A 82 -13.73 -6.56 24.81
C ASN A 82 -12.99 -5.30 25.31
N PHE A 83 -13.68 -4.20 25.60
CA PHE A 83 -13.03 -2.97 26.04
C PHE A 83 -12.21 -3.16 27.32
N GLU A 84 -12.76 -3.84 28.35
CA GLU A 84 -12.10 -3.98 29.65
C GLU A 84 -10.77 -4.78 29.55
N ALA A 85 -10.80 -5.88 28.81
CA ALA A 85 -9.61 -6.70 28.57
C ALA A 85 -8.55 -5.93 27.77
N PHE A 86 -8.98 -5.18 26.77
CA PHE A 86 -8.11 -4.31 25.97
C PHE A 86 -7.49 -3.19 26.82
N ALA A 87 -8.27 -2.50 27.63
CA ALA A 87 -7.77 -1.44 28.51
C ALA A 87 -6.74 -1.98 29.53
N ALA A 88 -7.00 -3.16 30.10
CA ALA A 88 -6.06 -3.83 31.01
C ALA A 88 -4.74 -4.18 30.30
N ASP A 89 -4.79 -4.71 29.07
CA ASP A 89 -3.59 -4.99 28.26
C ASP A 89 -2.78 -3.73 27.98
N VAL A 90 -3.42 -2.64 27.60
CA VAL A 90 -2.74 -1.36 27.34
C VAL A 90 -2.13 -0.79 28.62
N HIS A 91 -2.83 -0.86 29.75
CA HIS A 91 -2.28 -0.42 31.04
C HIS A 91 -1.06 -1.23 31.48
N ALA A 92 -1.04 -2.53 31.23
CA ALA A 92 0.07 -3.41 31.58
C ALA A 92 1.33 -3.17 30.73
N GLU A 93 1.19 -2.59 29.54
CA GLU A 93 2.35 -2.30 28.66
C GLU A 93 3.26 -1.25 29.30
N ARG A 94 4.56 -1.43 29.21
CA ARG A 94 5.55 -0.52 29.81
C ARG A 94 5.83 0.65 28.89
N TRP A 95 5.93 1.86 29.46
CA TRP A 95 6.35 3.05 28.71
C TRP A 95 7.74 2.89 28.09
N ASP A 96 8.69 2.28 28.79
CA ASP A 96 10.05 2.03 28.27
C ASP A 96 10.00 1.24 26.96
N THR A 97 9.21 0.15 26.91
CA THR A 97 9.02 -0.67 25.71
C THR A 97 8.38 0.14 24.58
N ILE A 98 7.35 0.92 24.91
CA ILE A 98 6.67 1.77 23.92
C ILE A 98 7.63 2.81 23.33
N VAL A 99 8.40 3.48 24.16
CA VAL A 99 9.40 4.50 23.75
C VAL A 99 10.49 3.86 22.89
N GLU A 100 11.05 2.74 23.34
CA GLU A 100 12.09 2.03 22.59
C GLU A 100 11.60 1.58 21.23
N GLU A 101 10.45 0.94 21.15
CA GLU A 101 9.95 0.36 19.89
C GLU A 101 9.36 1.41 18.96
N SER A 102 8.72 2.46 19.45
CA SER A 102 8.22 3.55 18.61
C SER A 102 9.34 4.47 18.10
N GLY A 103 10.41 4.64 18.88
CA GLY A 103 11.46 5.62 18.63
C GLY A 103 11.04 7.06 18.92
N LEU A 104 9.89 7.27 19.55
CA LEU A 104 9.41 8.54 20.06
C LEU A 104 9.57 8.58 21.57
N ASP A 105 9.96 9.72 22.13
CA ASP A 105 9.96 9.89 23.58
C ASP A 105 8.53 9.92 24.15
N GLU A 106 8.41 9.66 25.45
CA GLU A 106 7.11 9.63 26.12
C GLU A 106 6.38 10.97 26.02
N ALA A 107 7.09 12.09 26.03
CA ALA A 107 6.51 13.44 25.93
C ALA A 107 5.84 13.65 24.56
N ALA A 108 6.49 13.19 23.49
CA ALA A 108 5.91 13.25 22.14
C ALA A 108 4.66 12.37 22.01
N LEU A 109 4.68 11.15 22.57
CA LEU A 109 3.53 10.25 22.57
C LEU A 109 2.36 10.83 23.38
N ARG A 110 2.63 11.41 24.56
CA ARG A 110 1.64 12.10 25.38
C ARG A 110 1.07 13.32 24.66
N LYS A 111 1.92 14.10 23.99
CA LYS A 111 1.48 15.23 23.16
C LYS A 111 0.54 14.77 22.05
N ALA A 112 0.85 13.68 21.36
CA ALA A 112 -0.02 13.10 20.33
C ALA A 112 -1.38 12.66 20.93
N GLY A 113 -1.37 12.09 22.12
CA GLY A 113 -2.59 11.76 22.87
C GLY A 113 -3.43 12.98 23.22
N GLU A 114 -2.80 14.09 23.65
CA GLU A 114 -3.53 15.36 23.90
C GLU A 114 -4.12 15.94 22.62
N ILE A 115 -3.41 15.88 21.49
CA ILE A 115 -3.97 16.30 20.19
C ILE A 115 -5.23 15.50 19.87
N TYR A 116 -5.20 14.18 20.11
CA TYR A 116 -6.35 13.30 19.91
C TYR A 116 -7.50 13.65 20.86
N LEU A 117 -7.22 13.88 22.14
CA LEU A 117 -8.23 14.24 23.16
C LEU A 117 -8.89 15.59 22.89
N ASN A 118 -8.14 16.56 22.37
CA ASN A 118 -8.64 17.89 22.05
C ASN A 118 -9.42 17.94 20.72
N ALA A 119 -9.34 16.90 19.89
CA ALA A 119 -10.09 16.82 18.65
C ALA A 119 -11.50 16.26 18.90
N GLU A 120 -12.53 16.95 18.42
CA GLU A 120 -13.91 16.45 18.51
C GLU A 120 -14.16 15.26 17.56
N ARG A 121 -13.58 15.33 16.35
CA ARG A 121 -13.71 14.33 15.28
C ARG A 121 -12.35 14.03 14.68
N VAL A 122 -12.05 12.76 14.52
CA VAL A 122 -10.75 12.29 14.02
C VAL A 122 -10.93 11.38 12.81
N ILE A 123 -10.19 11.68 11.75
CA ILE A 123 -10.01 10.78 10.61
C ILE A 123 -8.57 10.27 10.64
N ALA A 124 -8.39 8.95 10.74
CA ALA A 124 -7.10 8.32 10.62
C ALA A 124 -6.84 7.95 9.15
N CYS A 125 -5.81 8.55 8.56
CA CYS A 125 -5.41 8.30 7.18
C CYS A 125 -4.11 7.50 7.15
N TRP A 126 -4.03 6.48 6.29
CA TRP A 126 -2.78 5.74 6.07
C TRP A 126 -2.65 5.23 4.65
N GLY A 127 -1.43 4.99 4.22
CA GLY A 127 -1.11 4.36 2.96
C GLY A 127 -0.30 3.08 3.15
N MET A 128 0.50 2.72 2.14
CA MET A 128 1.28 1.49 2.11
C MET A 128 2.42 1.46 3.15
N GLY A 129 2.78 2.60 3.74
CA GLY A 129 3.74 2.69 4.85
C GLY A 129 3.35 1.82 6.05
N ILE A 130 2.06 1.67 6.33
CA ILE A 130 1.53 0.83 7.42
C ILE A 130 1.38 -0.63 6.99
N THR A 131 1.03 -0.91 5.73
CA THR A 131 0.56 -2.23 5.31
C THR A 131 1.66 -3.21 4.89
N GLN A 132 2.90 -2.75 4.72
CA GLN A 132 4.03 -3.57 4.25
C GLN A 132 5.02 -3.88 5.38
N HIS A 133 4.50 -4.26 6.54
CA HIS A 133 5.23 -4.68 7.74
C HIS A 133 4.71 -6.02 8.25
N LYS A 134 5.53 -6.73 9.03
CA LYS A 134 5.16 -8.02 9.64
C LYS A 134 3.83 -7.94 10.41
N HIS A 135 3.66 -6.93 11.25
CA HIS A 135 2.50 -6.74 12.12
C HIS A 135 1.52 -5.67 11.60
N SER A 136 1.35 -5.56 10.27
CA SER A 136 0.52 -4.51 9.66
C SER A 136 -0.94 -4.58 10.07
N VAL A 137 -1.53 -5.78 10.14
CA VAL A 137 -2.93 -5.96 10.56
C VAL A 137 -3.12 -5.54 12.02
N ALA A 138 -2.22 -5.95 12.91
CA ALA A 138 -2.21 -5.53 14.31
C ALA A 138 -2.11 -4.00 14.46
N THR A 139 -1.28 -3.34 13.65
CA THR A 139 -1.16 -1.88 13.63
C THR A 139 -2.49 -1.22 13.24
N ILE A 140 -3.17 -1.72 12.21
CA ILE A 140 -4.48 -1.20 11.79
C ILE A 140 -5.53 -1.45 12.88
N HIS A 141 -5.53 -2.61 13.55
CA HIS A 141 -6.38 -2.84 14.71
C HIS A 141 -6.16 -1.79 15.80
N MET A 142 -4.90 -1.45 16.12
CA MET A 142 -4.61 -0.42 17.12
C MET A 142 -5.09 0.97 16.70
N ILE A 143 -4.97 1.33 15.41
CA ILE A 143 -5.51 2.60 14.88
C ILE A 143 -7.04 2.61 15.02
N THR A 144 -7.71 1.53 14.68
CA THR A 144 -9.17 1.45 14.82
C THR A 144 -9.61 1.44 16.28
N ASN A 145 -8.88 0.77 17.18
CA ASN A 145 -9.11 0.82 18.62
C ASN A 145 -9.05 2.26 19.16
N LEU A 146 -8.04 3.04 18.74
CA LEU A 146 -7.95 4.46 19.11
C LEU A 146 -9.22 5.21 18.72
N LEU A 147 -9.73 5.01 17.50
CA LEU A 147 -10.95 5.66 17.03
C LEU A 147 -12.20 5.21 17.79
N LEU A 148 -12.28 3.92 18.18
CA LEU A 148 -13.40 3.38 18.95
C LEU A 148 -13.53 4.02 20.34
N LEU A 149 -12.42 4.40 20.99
CA LEU A 149 -12.43 4.98 22.35
C LEU A 149 -13.31 6.23 22.46
N ARG A 150 -13.49 6.99 21.38
CA ARG A 150 -14.25 8.23 21.35
C ARG A 150 -15.34 8.26 20.28
N GLY A 151 -15.84 7.09 19.88
CA GLY A 151 -16.93 6.97 18.94
C GLY A 151 -16.66 7.55 17.55
N ASN A 152 -15.38 7.58 17.11
CA ASN A 152 -14.96 8.11 15.81
C ASN A 152 -15.22 7.17 14.63
N LEU A 153 -16.01 6.12 14.81
CA LEU A 153 -16.53 5.27 13.73
C LEU A 153 -18.05 5.39 13.64
N GLY A 154 -18.56 5.50 12.41
CA GLY A 154 -19.98 5.74 12.18
C GLY A 154 -20.46 7.12 12.64
N ARG A 155 -19.60 8.11 12.59
CA ARG A 155 -19.87 9.50 12.93
C ARG A 155 -19.48 10.39 11.75
N PRO A 156 -20.32 11.35 11.33
CA PRO A 156 -19.98 12.29 10.25
C PRO A 156 -18.71 13.07 10.54
N GLY A 157 -17.78 13.11 9.58
CA GLY A 157 -16.50 13.80 9.70
C GLY A 157 -15.45 13.07 10.55
N ALA A 158 -15.66 11.79 10.87
CA ALA A 158 -14.70 10.96 11.58
C ALA A 158 -14.61 9.56 10.93
N GLY A 159 -13.55 8.81 11.22
CA GLY A 159 -13.39 7.43 10.77
C GLY A 159 -12.02 7.10 10.21
N VAL A 160 -11.98 6.13 9.31
CA VAL A 160 -10.77 5.64 8.66
C VAL A 160 -10.73 6.08 7.20
N CYS A 161 -9.53 6.40 6.71
CA CYS A 161 -9.29 6.70 5.30
C CYS A 161 -8.02 5.96 4.82
N PRO A 162 -8.13 4.68 4.44
CA PRO A 162 -7.04 3.97 3.81
C PRO A 162 -6.81 4.55 2.41
N VAL A 163 -5.74 5.34 2.24
CA VAL A 163 -5.41 5.98 0.96
C VAL A 163 -4.90 4.95 -0.03
N ARG A 164 -5.63 4.75 -1.12
CA ARG A 164 -5.27 3.80 -2.18
C ARG A 164 -4.25 4.40 -3.13
N GLY A 165 -3.27 3.61 -3.55
CA GLY A 165 -2.21 4.06 -4.47
C GLY A 165 -2.70 4.18 -5.92
N HIS A 166 -3.43 3.19 -6.41
CA HIS A 166 -3.99 3.15 -7.76
C HIS A 166 -5.46 3.54 -7.77
N SER A 167 -5.91 4.14 -8.86
CA SER A 167 -7.32 4.30 -9.10
C SER A 167 -7.99 2.93 -9.21
N ASN A 168 -9.14 2.80 -8.58
CA ASN A 168 -9.97 1.59 -8.55
C ASN A 168 -9.45 0.36 -7.80
N VAL A 169 -8.38 0.45 -7.00
CA VAL A 169 -8.01 -0.65 -6.09
C VAL A 169 -9.17 -1.00 -5.15
N GLN A 170 -9.92 -0.01 -4.72
CA GLN A 170 -11.12 -0.22 -3.91
C GLN A 170 -12.20 -0.96 -4.70
N GLY A 171 -12.48 -0.56 -5.93
CA GLY A 171 -13.48 -1.19 -6.79
C GLY A 171 -13.14 -2.63 -7.14
N ASP A 172 -11.86 -2.95 -7.35
CA ASP A 172 -11.43 -4.34 -7.56
C ASP A 172 -11.84 -5.22 -6.37
N ARG A 173 -11.62 -4.75 -5.14
CA ARG A 173 -12.01 -5.49 -3.92
C ARG A 173 -13.52 -5.58 -3.78
N THR A 174 -14.25 -4.52 -4.07
CA THR A 174 -15.73 -4.51 -4.06
C THR A 174 -16.30 -5.49 -5.08
N MET A 175 -15.65 -5.64 -6.25
CA MET A 175 -16.01 -6.65 -7.26
C MET A 175 -15.51 -8.07 -6.93
N MET A 176 -14.97 -8.30 -5.73
CA MET A 176 -14.46 -9.60 -5.27
C MET A 176 -13.29 -10.15 -6.11
N ILE A 177 -12.49 -9.26 -6.71
CA ILE A 177 -11.27 -9.63 -7.45
C ILE A 177 -10.14 -9.83 -6.44
N TYR A 178 -10.10 -10.98 -5.82
CA TYR A 178 -9.03 -11.46 -4.95
C TYR A 178 -9.08 -13.00 -4.82
N GLU A 179 -8.07 -13.57 -4.17
CA GLU A 179 -7.82 -15.01 -4.16
C GLU A 179 -8.83 -15.86 -3.36
N LYS A 180 -9.64 -15.23 -2.48
CA LYS A 180 -10.58 -15.93 -1.57
C LYS A 180 -11.98 -15.34 -1.61
N PRO A 181 -12.66 -15.36 -2.77
CA PRO A 181 -14.01 -14.80 -2.86
C PRO A 181 -14.99 -15.61 -1.99
N PRO A 182 -15.94 -14.95 -1.29
CA PRO A 182 -16.91 -15.64 -0.44
C PRO A 182 -17.80 -16.61 -1.20
N ALA A 183 -18.19 -17.73 -0.57
CA ALA A 183 -19.07 -18.73 -1.18
C ALA A 183 -20.39 -18.12 -1.69
N ALA A 184 -21.01 -17.21 -0.94
CA ALA A 184 -22.25 -16.53 -1.35
C ALA A 184 -22.09 -15.74 -2.66
N PHE A 185 -20.92 -15.11 -2.90
CA PHE A 185 -20.64 -14.45 -4.16
C PHE A 185 -20.51 -15.46 -5.32
N LEU A 186 -19.81 -16.57 -5.10
CA LEU A 186 -19.67 -17.64 -6.10
C LEU A 186 -21.03 -18.28 -6.44
N ASP A 187 -21.91 -18.47 -5.45
CA ASP A 187 -23.28 -18.94 -5.67
C ASP A 187 -24.07 -17.95 -6.52
N LYS A 188 -23.89 -16.65 -6.25
CA LYS A 188 -24.56 -15.61 -7.03
C LYS A 188 -24.06 -15.56 -8.47
N LEU A 189 -22.74 -15.69 -8.70
CA LEU A 189 -22.18 -15.81 -10.05
C LEU A 189 -22.77 -17.01 -10.80
N GLN A 190 -22.84 -18.16 -10.14
CA GLN A 190 -23.43 -19.36 -10.73
C GLN A 190 -24.88 -19.15 -11.12
N SER A 191 -25.68 -18.50 -10.26
CA SER A 191 -27.09 -18.25 -10.53
C SER A 191 -27.35 -17.26 -11.66
N VAL A 192 -26.49 -16.23 -11.78
CA VAL A 192 -26.64 -15.16 -12.80
C VAL A 192 -26.10 -15.61 -14.16
N PHE A 193 -24.97 -16.31 -14.19
CA PHE A 193 -24.24 -16.60 -15.42
C PHE A 193 -24.37 -18.07 -15.88
N GLY A 194 -24.94 -18.96 -15.06
CA GLY A 194 -25.19 -20.35 -15.43
C GLY A 194 -23.97 -21.24 -15.54
N PHE A 195 -22.81 -20.84 -14.94
CA PHE A 195 -21.61 -21.70 -14.86
C PHE A 195 -21.24 -21.99 -13.41
N ALA A 196 -20.56 -23.08 -13.16
CA ALA A 196 -20.03 -23.41 -11.83
C ALA A 196 -18.64 -22.79 -11.63
N PRO A 197 -18.51 -21.73 -10.82
CA PRO A 197 -17.19 -21.14 -10.54
C PRO A 197 -16.34 -22.06 -9.67
N PRO A 198 -14.99 -22.03 -9.78
CA PRO A 198 -14.10 -22.74 -8.89
C PRO A 198 -14.35 -22.34 -7.42
N ARG A 199 -14.30 -23.32 -6.51
CA ARG A 199 -14.55 -23.12 -5.07
C ARG A 199 -13.28 -23.13 -4.22
N ALA A 200 -12.18 -23.62 -4.81
CA ALA A 200 -10.88 -23.56 -4.15
C ALA A 200 -10.33 -22.14 -4.15
N ASP A 201 -9.62 -21.78 -3.09
CA ASP A 201 -8.90 -20.51 -3.03
C ASP A 201 -7.88 -20.42 -4.18
N GLY A 202 -7.70 -19.22 -4.70
CA GLY A 202 -6.62 -18.88 -5.62
C GLY A 202 -5.30 -18.60 -4.90
N PHE A 203 -4.41 -17.90 -5.57
CA PHE A 203 -3.10 -17.54 -5.02
C PHE A 203 -3.00 -16.03 -4.78
N ASP A 204 -2.47 -15.63 -3.62
CA ASP A 204 -1.93 -14.30 -3.43
C ASP A 204 -0.64 -14.11 -4.26
N THR A 205 -0.03 -12.93 -4.22
CA THR A 205 1.16 -12.64 -5.02
C THR A 205 2.32 -13.60 -4.74
N VAL A 206 2.58 -13.91 -3.47
CA VAL A 206 3.66 -14.83 -3.06
C VAL A 206 3.33 -16.26 -3.52
N GLY A 207 2.13 -16.73 -3.23
CA GLY A 207 1.65 -18.04 -3.64
C GLY A 207 1.61 -18.23 -5.16
N ALA A 208 1.31 -17.16 -5.93
CA ALA A 208 1.38 -17.22 -7.40
C ALA A 208 2.81 -17.39 -7.90
N ILE A 209 3.79 -16.69 -7.30
CA ILE A 209 5.21 -16.88 -7.64
C ILE A 209 5.66 -18.29 -7.28
N GLU A 210 5.30 -18.79 -6.10
CA GLU A 210 5.59 -20.18 -5.68
C GLU A 210 4.98 -21.21 -6.64
N ALA A 211 3.71 -21.01 -7.05
CA ALA A 211 3.03 -21.88 -8.00
C ALA A 211 3.67 -21.88 -9.39
N MET A 212 4.22 -20.76 -9.85
CA MET A 212 4.99 -20.70 -11.09
C MET A 212 6.37 -21.37 -10.94
N LEU A 213 7.03 -21.24 -9.78
CA LEU A 213 8.31 -21.88 -9.52
C LEU A 213 8.21 -23.41 -9.50
N ASP A 214 7.14 -23.97 -8.95
CA ASP A 214 6.91 -25.42 -8.87
C ASP A 214 6.16 -26.00 -10.08
N GLY A 215 5.86 -25.17 -11.10
CA GLY A 215 5.26 -25.61 -12.36
C GLY A 215 3.74 -25.79 -12.34
N ARG A 216 3.04 -25.48 -11.23
CA ARG A 216 1.57 -25.44 -11.19
C ARG A 216 1.01 -24.23 -11.95
N GLY A 217 1.68 -23.09 -11.86
CA GLY A 217 1.35 -21.87 -12.61
C GLY A 217 1.96 -21.90 -14.01
N LYS A 218 1.19 -22.29 -15.03
CA LYS A 218 1.67 -22.48 -16.42
C LYS A 218 1.43 -21.27 -17.32
N VAL A 219 0.39 -20.51 -17.05
CA VAL A 219 0.03 -19.30 -17.81
C VAL A 219 0.04 -18.12 -16.87
N PHE A 220 0.82 -17.11 -17.21
CA PHE A 220 0.81 -15.82 -16.53
C PHE A 220 0.13 -14.79 -17.43
N PHE A 221 -0.98 -14.23 -16.95
CA PHE A 221 -1.70 -13.16 -17.63
C PHE A 221 -1.60 -11.87 -16.81
N ALA A 222 -0.97 -10.85 -17.38
CA ALA A 222 -0.79 -9.55 -16.74
C ALA A 222 -1.57 -8.46 -17.49
N MET A 223 -2.33 -7.68 -16.74
CA MET A 223 -3.01 -6.49 -17.24
C MET A 223 -2.38 -5.25 -16.61
N GLY A 224 -1.52 -4.56 -17.36
CA GLY A 224 -0.70 -3.46 -16.87
C GLY A 224 0.40 -3.90 -15.89
N GLY A 225 0.98 -2.93 -15.19
CA GLY A 225 1.98 -3.14 -14.17
C GLY A 225 3.37 -3.51 -14.68
N ASN A 226 4.25 -3.86 -13.72
CA ASN A 226 5.62 -4.31 -13.97
C ASN A 226 5.97 -5.41 -12.96
N PHE A 227 5.32 -6.56 -13.09
CA PHE A 227 5.38 -7.65 -12.12
C PHE A 227 6.81 -8.10 -11.81
N ALA A 228 7.65 -8.26 -12.83
CA ALA A 228 9.03 -8.72 -12.68
C ALA A 228 9.90 -7.79 -11.79
N ALA A 229 9.56 -6.51 -11.69
CA ALA A 229 10.27 -5.56 -10.85
C ALA A 229 9.49 -5.16 -9.58
N ALA A 230 8.17 -5.31 -9.60
CA ALA A 230 7.31 -4.87 -8.51
C ALA A 230 7.16 -5.89 -7.37
N THR A 231 7.38 -7.17 -7.65
CA THR A 231 7.23 -8.26 -6.67
C THR A 231 8.53 -8.52 -5.90
N PRO A 232 8.45 -9.13 -4.71
CA PRO A 232 9.64 -9.43 -3.92
C PRO A 232 10.51 -10.50 -4.59
N ASP A 233 11.76 -10.63 -4.13
CA ASP A 233 12.71 -11.63 -4.56
C ASP A 233 12.86 -11.68 -6.08
N THR A 234 13.50 -10.66 -6.64
CA THR A 234 13.60 -10.44 -8.08
C THR A 234 14.08 -11.69 -8.84
N ASP A 235 15.07 -12.40 -8.29
CA ASP A 235 15.63 -13.61 -8.95
C ASP A 235 14.63 -14.77 -8.94
N ALA A 236 13.94 -15.00 -7.83
CA ALA A 236 12.89 -16.00 -7.73
C ALA A 236 11.72 -15.67 -8.67
N THR A 237 11.28 -14.40 -8.67
CA THR A 237 10.22 -13.93 -9.57
C THR A 237 10.60 -14.08 -11.04
N HIS A 238 11.85 -13.77 -11.42
CA HIS A 238 12.29 -13.95 -12.80
C HIS A 238 12.34 -15.44 -13.19
N ARG A 239 12.77 -16.34 -12.30
CA ARG A 239 12.70 -17.79 -12.55
C ARG A 239 11.26 -18.25 -12.68
N ALA A 240 10.36 -17.78 -11.80
CA ALA A 240 8.94 -18.11 -11.85
C ALA A 240 8.31 -17.77 -13.21
N LEU A 241 8.53 -16.55 -13.70
CA LEU A 241 8.01 -16.11 -15.00
C LEU A 241 8.59 -16.95 -16.16
N ARG A 242 9.89 -17.29 -16.12
CA ARG A 242 10.51 -18.12 -17.15
C ARG A 242 10.02 -19.57 -17.16
N ASN A 243 9.52 -20.08 -16.03
CA ASN A 243 8.93 -21.42 -15.94
C ASN A 243 7.53 -21.51 -16.58
N CYS A 244 6.86 -20.39 -16.83
CA CYS A 244 5.57 -20.41 -17.48
C CYS A 244 5.66 -20.93 -18.92
N GLU A 245 4.65 -21.66 -19.36
CA GLU A 245 4.49 -22.06 -20.76
C GLU A 245 4.12 -20.83 -21.62
N LEU A 246 3.30 -19.95 -21.09
CA LEU A 246 2.84 -18.74 -21.77
C LEU A 246 2.79 -17.55 -20.79
N THR A 247 3.34 -16.41 -21.23
CA THR A 247 3.13 -15.13 -20.59
C THR A 247 2.38 -14.17 -21.53
N VAL A 248 1.31 -13.56 -21.04
CA VAL A 248 0.52 -12.58 -21.79
C VAL A 248 0.56 -11.26 -21.04
N HIS A 249 0.96 -10.20 -21.73
CA HIS A 249 1.00 -8.86 -21.17
C HIS A 249 0.09 -7.92 -21.97
N VAL A 250 -0.98 -7.45 -21.34
CA VAL A 250 -1.80 -6.33 -21.85
C VAL A 250 -1.23 -5.05 -21.28
N THR A 251 -0.78 -4.12 -22.10
CA THR A 251 0.00 -2.98 -21.59
C THR A 251 -0.10 -1.76 -22.51
N THR A 252 -0.02 -0.57 -21.89
CA THR A 252 0.08 0.71 -22.60
C THR A 252 1.52 1.11 -22.89
N LYS A 253 2.51 0.55 -22.14
CA LYS A 253 3.92 0.92 -22.24
C LYS A 253 4.80 -0.26 -21.88
N LEU A 254 5.85 -0.48 -22.66
CA LEU A 254 6.85 -1.52 -22.36
C LEU A 254 7.63 -1.23 -21.10
N ASN A 255 7.95 -2.27 -20.35
CA ASN A 255 8.76 -2.22 -19.15
C ASN A 255 9.57 -3.52 -18.98
N ARG A 256 10.28 -3.67 -17.85
CA ARG A 256 11.15 -4.82 -17.60
C ARG A 256 10.44 -6.17 -17.62
N SER A 257 9.16 -6.24 -17.25
CA SER A 257 8.42 -7.51 -17.26
C SER A 257 8.32 -8.15 -18.65
N HIS A 258 8.36 -7.33 -19.70
CA HIS A 258 8.29 -7.80 -21.08
C HIS A 258 9.61 -8.46 -21.56
N LEU A 259 10.71 -8.30 -20.80
CA LEU A 259 12.00 -8.94 -21.05
C LEU A 259 12.16 -10.26 -20.27
N VAL A 260 11.23 -10.57 -19.37
CA VAL A 260 11.25 -11.77 -18.54
C VAL A 260 9.97 -12.54 -18.77
N HIS A 261 10.00 -13.47 -19.69
CA HIS A 261 8.82 -14.18 -20.19
C HIS A 261 8.99 -15.70 -20.12
N GLY A 262 7.88 -16.42 -20.26
CA GLY A 262 7.82 -17.86 -20.37
C GLY A 262 8.32 -18.38 -21.73
N ARG A 263 8.05 -19.66 -22.01
CA ARG A 263 8.43 -20.27 -23.29
C ARG A 263 7.84 -19.51 -24.47
N ASP A 264 6.54 -19.18 -24.38
CA ASP A 264 5.83 -18.37 -25.35
C ASP A 264 5.42 -17.03 -24.70
N ALA A 265 5.40 -15.95 -25.48
CA ALA A 265 5.05 -14.63 -24.99
C ALA A 265 4.16 -13.87 -25.96
N LEU A 266 3.14 -13.21 -25.41
CA LEU A 266 2.29 -12.27 -26.14
C LEU A 266 2.32 -10.90 -25.46
N ILE A 267 2.52 -9.85 -26.23
CA ILE A 267 2.40 -8.46 -25.77
C ILE A 267 1.27 -7.83 -26.57
N LEU A 268 0.20 -7.46 -25.87
CA LEU A 268 -1.01 -6.89 -26.43
C LEU A 268 -1.09 -5.41 -26.03
N PRO A 269 -0.81 -4.47 -26.97
CA PRO A 269 -1.00 -3.06 -26.68
C PRO A 269 -2.49 -2.75 -26.50
N CYS A 270 -2.80 -1.86 -25.56
CA CYS A 270 -4.17 -1.48 -25.25
C CYS A 270 -4.35 0.03 -25.14
N LEU A 271 -5.58 0.48 -25.15
CA LEU A 271 -5.95 1.86 -24.90
C LEU A 271 -5.49 2.29 -23.51
N GLY A 272 -4.93 3.48 -23.41
CA GLY A 272 -4.68 4.16 -22.16
C GLY A 272 -5.97 4.72 -21.56
N ARG A 273 -5.98 4.96 -20.25
CA ARG A 273 -7.16 5.43 -19.53
C ARG A 273 -7.66 6.81 -19.97
N THR A 274 -6.79 7.61 -20.58
CA THR A 274 -7.10 8.94 -21.09
C THR A 274 -7.62 8.92 -22.52
N GLU A 275 -7.56 7.78 -23.21
CA GLU A 275 -8.00 7.61 -24.60
C GLU A 275 -9.47 7.20 -24.67
N ILE A 276 -10.16 7.67 -25.70
CA ILE A 276 -11.58 7.35 -25.93
C ILE A 276 -11.70 5.88 -26.33
N ASP A 277 -12.53 5.15 -25.62
CA ASP A 277 -12.90 3.77 -25.95
C ASP A 277 -14.22 3.79 -26.73
N ILE A 278 -14.20 3.41 -28.00
CA ILE A 278 -15.36 3.32 -28.86
C ILE A 278 -15.76 1.86 -29.04
N GLN A 279 -16.99 1.53 -28.64
CA GLN A 279 -17.61 0.24 -28.84
C GLN A 279 -18.90 0.37 -29.67
N ASP A 280 -19.69 -0.71 -29.82
CA ASP A 280 -20.91 -0.72 -30.66
C ASP A 280 -21.91 0.40 -30.27
N ALA A 281 -22.05 0.69 -28.98
CA ALA A 281 -22.94 1.73 -28.46
C ALA A 281 -22.31 3.14 -28.45
N GLY A 282 -21.12 3.32 -29.03
CA GLY A 282 -20.40 4.59 -29.05
C GLY A 282 -19.32 4.67 -27.95
N ALA A 283 -19.01 5.89 -27.53
CA ALA A 283 -17.98 6.13 -26.51
C ALA A 283 -18.37 5.53 -25.14
N GLN A 284 -17.45 4.77 -24.56
CA GLN A 284 -17.67 4.05 -23.32
C GLN A 284 -16.93 4.71 -22.15
N GLY A 285 -17.45 4.50 -20.95
CA GLY A 285 -16.79 4.86 -19.71
C GLY A 285 -16.78 3.67 -18.74
N VAL A 286 -15.64 3.46 -18.08
CA VAL A 286 -15.50 2.53 -16.97
C VAL A 286 -15.84 3.22 -15.65
N THR A 287 -16.04 2.46 -14.59
CA THR A 287 -16.33 2.99 -13.27
C THR A 287 -15.13 2.84 -12.33
N VAL A 288 -15.02 3.76 -11.38
CA VAL A 288 -13.95 3.80 -10.36
C VAL A 288 -14.61 3.99 -9.02
N GLU A 289 -14.20 3.21 -8.03
CA GLU A 289 -14.53 3.41 -6.63
C GLU A 289 -13.34 4.03 -5.89
N ASP A 290 -13.56 5.14 -5.21
CA ASP A 290 -12.52 5.78 -4.40
C ASP A 290 -12.47 5.22 -2.95
N SER A 291 -11.51 5.70 -2.16
CA SER A 291 -11.32 5.26 -0.76
C SER A 291 -12.49 5.59 0.17
N MET A 292 -13.42 6.44 -0.28
CA MET A 292 -14.62 6.83 0.46
C MET A 292 -15.86 6.06 0.00
N SER A 293 -15.67 5.01 -0.81
CA SER A 293 -16.73 4.20 -1.42
C SER A 293 -17.65 4.99 -2.35
N MET A 294 -17.14 6.07 -2.96
CA MET A 294 -17.84 6.79 -4.02
C MET A 294 -17.51 6.16 -5.38
N VAL A 295 -18.55 5.83 -6.14
CA VAL A 295 -18.43 5.24 -7.47
C VAL A 295 -18.64 6.33 -8.52
N HIS A 296 -17.63 6.52 -9.36
CA HIS A 296 -17.58 7.56 -10.39
C HIS A 296 -17.46 6.97 -11.79
N LEU A 297 -18.02 7.63 -12.77
CA LEU A 297 -17.75 7.34 -14.19
C LEU A 297 -16.39 7.95 -14.59
N SER A 298 -15.61 7.18 -15.33
CA SER A 298 -14.31 7.58 -15.87
C SER A 298 -14.26 7.25 -17.36
N ALA A 299 -14.04 8.26 -18.18
CA ALA A 299 -13.92 8.12 -19.63
C ALA A 299 -12.71 8.92 -20.13
N GLY A 300 -12.03 8.39 -21.14
CA GLY A 300 -10.96 9.09 -21.85
C GLY A 300 -11.54 10.17 -22.78
N ILE A 301 -10.73 11.18 -23.07
CA ILE A 301 -11.08 12.30 -23.96
C ILE A 301 -10.10 12.47 -25.12
N ASN A 302 -8.97 11.78 -25.07
CA ASN A 302 -7.94 11.88 -26.10
C ASN A 302 -8.20 10.86 -27.22
N PRO A 303 -7.87 11.19 -28.48
CA PRO A 303 -7.89 10.19 -29.53
C PRO A 303 -6.91 9.05 -29.21
N PRO A 304 -7.24 7.80 -29.57
CA PRO A 304 -6.33 6.68 -29.43
C PRO A 304 -5.01 6.89 -30.19
N ALA A 305 -3.91 6.40 -29.63
CA ALA A 305 -2.59 6.44 -30.30
C ALA A 305 -2.57 5.61 -31.61
N SER A 306 -3.45 4.62 -31.74
CA SER A 306 -3.69 3.86 -32.96
C SER A 306 -5.14 3.39 -33.00
N PRO A 307 -5.78 3.35 -34.21
CA PRO A 307 -7.13 2.83 -34.37
C PRO A 307 -7.24 1.31 -34.11
N ASP A 308 -6.12 0.59 -34.09
CA ASP A 308 -6.08 -0.85 -33.85
C ASP A 308 -6.03 -1.21 -32.35
N LEU A 309 -5.87 -0.23 -31.47
CA LEU A 309 -5.85 -0.47 -30.03
C LEU A 309 -7.24 -0.85 -29.52
N LEU A 310 -7.26 -1.84 -28.66
CA LEU A 310 -8.46 -2.28 -27.97
C LEU A 310 -8.39 -1.87 -26.49
N SER A 311 -9.56 -1.64 -25.91
CA SER A 311 -9.67 -1.48 -24.46
C SER A 311 -9.42 -2.79 -23.73
N GLU A 312 -9.00 -2.71 -22.46
CA GLU A 312 -8.81 -3.89 -21.60
C GLU A 312 -10.07 -4.77 -21.53
N PRO A 313 -11.31 -4.24 -21.35
CA PRO A 313 -12.52 -5.05 -21.41
C PRO A 313 -12.74 -5.75 -22.76
N ALA A 314 -12.46 -5.09 -23.87
CA ALA A 314 -12.59 -5.68 -25.20
C ALA A 314 -11.55 -6.81 -25.43
N ILE A 315 -10.32 -6.65 -24.95
CA ILE A 315 -9.29 -7.70 -25.00
C ILE A 315 -9.75 -8.92 -24.21
N VAL A 316 -10.21 -8.72 -22.96
CA VAL A 316 -10.70 -9.82 -22.10
C VAL A 316 -11.86 -10.55 -22.74
N ALA A 317 -12.83 -9.82 -23.31
CA ALA A 317 -13.98 -10.42 -23.97
C ALA A 317 -13.58 -11.27 -25.19
N ARG A 318 -12.65 -10.79 -26.02
CA ARG A 318 -12.14 -11.55 -27.18
C ARG A 318 -11.34 -12.77 -26.76
N MET A 319 -10.54 -12.67 -25.71
CA MET A 319 -9.81 -13.80 -25.15
C MET A 319 -10.76 -14.85 -24.56
N ALA A 320 -11.79 -14.42 -23.84
CA ALA A 320 -12.80 -15.31 -23.29
C ALA A 320 -13.55 -16.05 -24.41
N GLU A 321 -13.95 -15.36 -25.46
CA GLU A 321 -14.62 -15.96 -26.61
C GLU A 321 -13.70 -16.99 -27.32
N ALA A 322 -12.44 -16.63 -27.57
CA ALA A 322 -11.48 -17.52 -28.22
C ALA A 322 -11.13 -18.76 -27.36
N THR A 323 -11.05 -18.59 -26.04
CA THR A 323 -10.68 -19.67 -25.12
C THR A 323 -11.84 -20.60 -24.80
N LEU A 324 -13.03 -20.05 -24.57
CA LEU A 324 -14.19 -20.80 -24.09
C LEU A 324 -15.07 -21.29 -25.26
N GLY A 325 -15.20 -20.51 -26.33
CA GLY A 325 -16.03 -20.87 -27.48
C GLY A 325 -17.45 -21.25 -27.08
N ALA A 326 -17.94 -22.37 -27.60
CA ALA A 326 -19.27 -22.89 -27.31
C ALA A 326 -19.48 -23.37 -25.86
N ARG A 327 -18.43 -23.46 -25.05
CA ARG A 327 -18.53 -23.82 -23.62
C ARG A 327 -19.08 -22.68 -22.75
N SER A 328 -19.13 -21.45 -23.29
CA SER A 328 -19.68 -20.29 -22.58
C SER A 328 -20.99 -19.86 -23.21
N ALA A 329 -22.03 -19.74 -22.38
CA ALA A 329 -23.29 -19.12 -22.78
C ALA A 329 -23.22 -17.58 -22.78
N ILE A 330 -22.15 -17.01 -22.27
CA ILE A 330 -21.99 -15.56 -22.16
C ILE A 330 -21.61 -14.99 -23.53
N ARG A 331 -22.33 -13.99 -23.97
CA ARG A 331 -22.08 -13.28 -25.23
C ARG A 331 -21.07 -12.17 -25.02
N TRP A 332 -19.78 -12.54 -24.89
CA TRP A 332 -18.70 -11.67 -24.45
C TRP A 332 -18.59 -10.37 -25.25
N ARG A 333 -18.54 -10.42 -26.58
CA ARG A 333 -18.47 -9.21 -27.41
C ARG A 333 -19.70 -8.34 -27.30
N TRP A 334 -20.88 -8.96 -27.23
CA TRP A 334 -22.11 -8.21 -27.03
C TRP A 334 -22.12 -7.46 -25.70
N LEU A 335 -21.58 -8.04 -24.63
CA LEU A 335 -21.48 -7.37 -23.33
C LEU A 335 -20.61 -6.12 -23.41
N VAL A 336 -19.40 -6.25 -23.97
CA VAL A 336 -18.46 -5.11 -24.04
C VAL A 336 -18.78 -4.14 -25.18
N GLY A 337 -19.67 -4.48 -26.10
CA GLY A 337 -20.21 -3.55 -27.07
C GLY A 337 -20.98 -2.38 -26.46
N ASP A 338 -21.40 -2.55 -25.20
CA ASP A 338 -22.04 -1.52 -24.38
C ASP A 338 -21.79 -1.82 -22.90
N TYR A 339 -21.01 -1.00 -22.20
CA TYR A 339 -20.66 -1.23 -20.81
C TYR A 339 -21.84 -1.09 -19.85
N ASP A 340 -22.96 -0.50 -20.27
CA ASP A 340 -24.20 -0.52 -19.51
C ASP A 340 -24.69 -1.95 -19.27
N ARG A 341 -24.56 -2.83 -20.24
CA ARG A 341 -24.92 -4.25 -20.10
C ARG A 341 -24.06 -4.97 -19.04
N VAL A 342 -22.79 -4.61 -18.94
CA VAL A 342 -21.91 -5.14 -17.89
C VAL A 342 -22.36 -4.64 -16.51
N ARG A 343 -22.69 -3.35 -16.38
CA ARG A 343 -23.18 -2.76 -15.14
C ARG A 343 -24.53 -3.33 -14.70
N ASP A 344 -25.42 -3.64 -15.66
CA ASP A 344 -26.69 -4.32 -15.37
C ASP A 344 -26.48 -5.73 -14.79
N LEU A 345 -25.47 -6.46 -15.26
CA LEU A 345 -25.10 -7.76 -14.69
C LEU A 345 -24.44 -7.61 -13.31
N ILE A 346 -23.61 -6.58 -13.11
CA ILE A 346 -23.04 -6.26 -11.79
C ILE A 346 -24.18 -6.00 -10.79
N ALA A 347 -25.20 -5.21 -11.19
CA ALA A 347 -26.35 -4.92 -10.34
C ALA A 347 -27.15 -6.20 -9.95
N GLN A 348 -27.15 -7.21 -10.81
CA GLN A 348 -27.77 -8.50 -10.49
C GLN A 348 -26.95 -9.32 -9.47
N VAL A 349 -25.63 -9.17 -9.48
CA VAL A 349 -24.73 -9.88 -8.56
C VAL A 349 -24.63 -9.14 -7.21
N PHE A 350 -24.54 -7.82 -7.24
CA PHE A 350 -24.35 -6.96 -6.07
C PHE A 350 -25.55 -6.02 -5.88
N PRO A 351 -26.42 -6.28 -4.88
CA PRO A 351 -27.62 -5.47 -4.65
C PRO A 351 -27.35 -3.97 -4.45
N ASP A 352 -26.21 -3.61 -3.85
CA ASP A 352 -25.81 -2.22 -3.63
C ASP A 352 -25.63 -1.41 -4.92
N PHE A 353 -25.49 -2.10 -6.06
CA PHE A 353 -25.39 -1.51 -7.39
C PHE A 353 -26.75 -1.43 -8.13
N ALA A 354 -27.87 -1.63 -7.45
CA ALA A 354 -29.18 -1.45 -8.08
C ALA A 354 -29.30 -0.05 -8.71
N GLY A 355 -29.77 0.04 -9.96
CA GLY A 355 -29.82 1.29 -10.72
C GLY A 355 -28.45 1.85 -11.10
N PHE A 356 -27.44 0.99 -11.32
CA PHE A 356 -26.04 1.38 -11.50
C PHE A 356 -25.87 2.41 -12.62
N ASN A 357 -26.43 2.16 -13.79
CA ASN A 357 -26.27 3.01 -14.98
C ASN A 357 -26.82 4.42 -14.77
N GLU A 358 -27.92 4.56 -14.07
CA GLU A 358 -28.54 5.85 -13.75
C GLU A 358 -27.73 6.58 -12.67
N ARG A 359 -27.40 5.89 -11.61
CA ARG A 359 -26.69 6.46 -10.44
C ARG A 359 -25.29 6.95 -10.77
N VAL A 360 -24.54 6.21 -11.60
CA VAL A 360 -23.17 6.60 -11.97
C VAL A 360 -23.10 7.80 -12.90
N ARG A 361 -24.20 8.11 -13.61
CA ARG A 361 -24.33 9.30 -14.47
C ARG A 361 -24.74 10.56 -13.71
N THR A 362 -25.15 10.40 -12.45
CA THR A 362 -25.42 11.56 -11.59
C THR A 362 -24.10 12.30 -11.31
N PRO A 363 -24.04 13.63 -11.40
CA PRO A 363 -22.85 14.40 -11.07
C PRO A 363 -22.34 14.06 -9.66
N GLY A 364 -21.05 13.72 -9.54
CA GLY A 364 -20.44 13.23 -8.29
C GLY A 364 -20.60 11.73 -8.04
N GLY A 365 -21.31 11.00 -8.90
CA GLY A 365 -21.51 9.56 -8.76
C GLY A 365 -22.43 9.20 -7.60
N PHE A 366 -22.20 8.03 -7.01
CA PHE A 366 -22.98 7.56 -5.86
C PHE A 366 -22.12 6.81 -4.85
N ARG A 367 -22.59 6.79 -3.61
CA ARG A 367 -21.91 6.12 -2.51
C ARG A 367 -22.47 4.72 -2.31
N LEU A 368 -21.58 3.75 -2.13
CA LEU A 368 -21.94 2.40 -1.67
C LEU A 368 -22.26 2.38 -0.18
N SER A 369 -23.02 1.40 0.27
CA SER A 369 -23.23 1.12 1.68
C SER A 369 -21.90 0.78 2.36
N ASN A 370 -21.80 1.12 3.64
CA ASN A 370 -20.64 0.75 4.47
C ASN A 370 -21.15 0.42 5.86
N THR A 371 -21.09 -0.86 6.22
CA THR A 371 -21.68 -1.38 7.45
C THR A 371 -21.11 -0.74 8.71
N ALA A 372 -19.81 -0.49 8.76
CA ALA A 372 -19.16 0.17 9.91
C ALA A 372 -19.58 1.66 10.04
N ARG A 373 -19.75 2.37 8.91
CA ARG A 373 -20.28 3.73 8.90
C ARG A 373 -21.70 3.80 9.45
N ASP A 374 -22.50 2.81 9.10
CA ASP A 374 -23.90 2.76 9.50
C ASP A 374 -24.07 2.09 10.88
N ARG A 375 -22.96 1.77 11.57
CA ARG A 375 -22.88 1.07 12.86
C ARG A 375 -23.60 -0.29 12.85
N ASN A 376 -23.69 -0.89 11.68
CA ASN A 376 -24.18 -2.26 11.49
C ASN A 376 -22.97 -3.20 11.46
N TRP A 377 -22.59 -3.70 12.63
CA TRP A 377 -21.37 -4.47 12.80
C TRP A 377 -21.56 -5.92 12.33
N VAL A 378 -20.84 -6.32 11.28
CA VAL A 378 -20.91 -7.68 10.69
C VAL A 378 -19.89 -8.64 11.30
N THR A 379 -19.55 -8.44 12.56
CA THR A 379 -18.72 -9.36 13.35
C THR A 379 -19.59 -10.45 14.00
N PRO A 380 -19.00 -11.58 14.44
CA PRO A 380 -19.75 -12.59 15.21
C PRO A 380 -20.41 -12.02 16.46
N GLU A 381 -19.79 -11.03 17.11
CA GLU A 381 -20.31 -10.34 18.29
C GLU A 381 -21.39 -9.32 17.95
N GLN A 382 -21.64 -9.02 16.67
CA GLN A 382 -22.50 -7.93 16.20
C GLN A 382 -22.13 -6.57 16.82
N ARG A 383 -20.86 -6.39 17.13
CA ARG A 383 -20.24 -5.19 17.73
C ARG A 383 -18.84 -5.01 17.17
N ALA A 384 -18.32 -3.79 17.19
CA ALA A 384 -16.90 -3.54 16.93
C ALA A 384 -16.07 -4.16 18.06
N VAL A 385 -15.02 -4.90 17.73
CA VAL A 385 -14.24 -5.65 18.72
C VAL A 385 -12.90 -4.98 18.97
N PHE A 386 -12.63 -4.60 20.22
CA PHE A 386 -11.27 -4.20 20.60
C PHE A 386 -10.34 -5.40 20.53
N LYS A 387 -9.22 -5.24 19.80
CA LYS A 387 -8.19 -6.27 19.62
C LYS A 387 -6.93 -5.88 20.38
N SER A 388 -6.52 -6.72 21.32
CA SER A 388 -5.24 -6.53 22.04
C SER A 388 -4.07 -7.06 21.21
N HIS A 389 -2.97 -6.30 21.18
CA HIS A 389 -1.73 -6.68 20.54
C HIS A 389 -0.54 -6.25 21.41
N ALA A 390 0.37 -7.16 21.68
CA ALA A 390 1.63 -6.84 22.35
C ALA A 390 2.50 -5.97 21.44
N VAL A 391 3.31 -5.10 22.02
CA VAL A 391 4.34 -4.37 21.28
C VAL A 391 5.39 -5.40 20.80
N PRO A 392 5.69 -5.44 19.47
CA PRO A 392 6.60 -6.44 18.93
C PRO A 392 8.06 -6.19 19.34
N THR A 393 8.60 -6.97 20.25
CA THR A 393 10.00 -6.92 20.72
C THR A 393 10.89 -8.03 20.13
N ASP A 394 10.32 -8.95 19.35
CA ASP A 394 11.04 -10.04 18.67
C ASP A 394 10.59 -10.19 17.21
N ASN A 395 10.85 -9.20 16.39
CA ASN A 395 10.62 -9.22 14.94
C ASN A 395 11.94 -9.55 14.19
N PRO A 396 11.91 -9.73 12.85
CA PRO A 396 13.12 -10.03 12.06
C PRO A 396 14.28 -9.04 12.28
N ILE A 397 13.99 -7.76 12.52
CA ILE A 397 15.02 -6.75 12.80
C ILE A 397 15.74 -7.03 14.14
N HIS A 398 14.97 -7.35 15.19
CA HIS A 398 15.56 -7.68 16.51
C HIS A 398 16.44 -8.92 16.41
N ARG A 399 15.98 -9.96 15.72
CA ARG A 399 16.76 -11.19 15.54
C ARG A 399 18.02 -10.94 14.71
N ALA A 400 17.92 -10.15 13.63
CA ALA A 400 19.08 -9.76 12.84
C ALA A 400 20.13 -9.00 13.68
N ARG A 401 19.69 -8.03 14.49
CA ARG A 401 20.59 -7.30 15.41
C ARG A 401 21.29 -8.22 16.39
N ARG A 402 20.55 -9.12 17.04
CA ARG A 402 21.15 -10.09 17.96
C ARG A 402 22.14 -11.03 17.30
N SER A 403 21.88 -11.43 16.05
CA SER A 403 22.77 -12.35 15.32
C SER A 403 24.07 -11.72 14.82
N ARG A 404 24.13 -10.38 14.72
CA ARG A 404 25.27 -9.66 14.16
C ARG A 404 26.15 -8.97 15.22
N GLY A 405 25.80 -9.06 16.51
CA GLY A 405 26.58 -8.47 17.60
C GLY A 405 26.82 -6.96 17.40
N ASP A 406 28.09 -6.56 17.31
CA ASP A 406 28.48 -5.15 17.18
C ASP A 406 28.29 -4.57 15.77
N GLN A 407 27.95 -5.38 14.77
CA GLN A 407 27.71 -4.90 13.40
C GLN A 407 26.39 -4.11 13.34
N MET A 408 26.43 -2.90 12.80
CA MET A 408 25.23 -2.07 12.64
C MET A 408 24.23 -2.71 11.68
N VAL A 409 23.04 -3.00 12.19
CA VAL A 409 21.89 -3.50 11.41
C VAL A 409 20.83 -2.42 11.33
N PHE A 410 20.45 -2.10 10.12
CA PHE A 410 19.48 -1.07 9.80
C PHE A 410 18.13 -1.66 9.39
N THR A 411 17.08 -0.89 9.59
CA THR A 411 15.76 -1.17 9.02
C THR A 411 15.58 -0.34 7.75
N LEU A 412 15.52 -1.00 6.60
CA LEU A 412 15.30 -0.36 5.31
C LEU A 412 13.82 -0.36 4.93
N ALA A 413 13.28 0.82 4.60
CA ALA A 413 11.99 0.97 3.94
C ALA A 413 12.16 1.33 2.47
N THR A 414 11.49 0.62 1.58
CA THR A 414 11.39 1.03 0.18
C THR A 414 10.50 2.25 0.07
N THR A 415 10.83 3.22 -0.77
CA THR A 415 10.01 4.40 -1.04
C THR A 415 9.89 4.66 -2.53
N ARG A 416 8.94 5.50 -2.94
CA ARG A 416 8.81 5.95 -4.33
C ARG A 416 9.32 7.38 -4.45
N SER A 417 9.90 7.72 -5.59
CA SER A 417 10.13 9.13 -5.93
C SER A 417 8.78 9.83 -6.14
N HIS A 418 8.73 11.15 -5.97
CA HIS A 418 7.48 11.91 -6.02
C HIS A 418 6.79 11.87 -7.39
N ASP A 419 7.56 11.87 -8.47
CA ASP A 419 7.03 11.82 -9.82
C ASP A 419 6.89 10.37 -10.36
N GLN A 420 6.95 9.37 -9.50
CA GLN A 420 6.87 7.97 -9.88
C GLN A 420 5.41 7.48 -9.89
N TYR A 421 4.98 6.97 -11.05
CA TYR A 421 3.76 6.20 -11.17
C TYR A 421 4.05 4.71 -11.12
N ASN A 422 3.85 4.11 -9.96
CA ASN A 422 4.17 2.71 -9.67
C ASN A 422 5.62 2.34 -10.06
N THR A 423 5.81 1.30 -10.87
CA THR A 423 7.10 0.83 -11.41
C THR A 423 7.14 0.91 -12.92
N THR A 424 6.22 1.64 -13.53
CA THR A 424 6.08 1.75 -15.00
C THR A 424 6.55 3.10 -15.54
N ILE A 425 6.38 4.17 -14.78
CA ILE A 425 6.77 5.52 -15.17
C ILE A 425 7.54 6.16 -14.01
N TYR A 426 8.82 6.48 -14.23
CA TYR A 426 9.64 7.21 -13.28
C TYR A 426 10.86 7.80 -13.98
N GLY A 427 11.32 8.95 -13.48
CA GLY A 427 12.54 9.63 -13.92
C GLY A 427 13.71 9.36 -12.96
N LEU A 428 14.82 10.03 -13.24
CA LEU A 428 16.01 9.99 -12.39
C LEU A 428 16.02 11.09 -11.32
N ASP A 429 15.02 11.98 -11.37
CA ASP A 429 14.95 13.14 -10.49
C ASP A 429 13.85 13.00 -9.46
N ASP A 430 14.14 13.36 -8.23
CA ASP A 430 13.17 13.59 -7.16
C ASP A 430 13.45 14.97 -6.53
N ARG A 431 12.90 16.01 -7.15
CA ARG A 431 13.08 17.41 -6.73
C ARG A 431 12.63 17.69 -5.28
N TYR A 432 11.69 16.89 -4.75
CA TYR A 432 11.18 17.09 -3.40
C TYR A 432 12.13 16.59 -2.32
N ARG A 433 12.96 15.59 -2.66
CA ARG A 433 14.02 15.08 -1.80
C ARG A 433 15.42 15.57 -2.20
N GLY A 434 15.51 16.44 -3.20
CA GLY A 434 16.79 17.01 -3.66
C GLY A 434 17.70 16.03 -4.39
N VAL A 435 17.15 14.98 -4.99
CA VAL A 435 17.89 13.97 -5.75
C VAL A 435 17.72 14.22 -7.24
N PHE A 436 18.86 14.27 -7.98
CA PHE A 436 18.88 14.51 -9.41
C PHE A 436 19.86 13.56 -10.11
N GLY A 437 19.45 13.01 -11.25
CA GLY A 437 20.29 12.19 -12.13
C GLY A 437 20.51 10.75 -11.66
N GLU A 438 20.00 10.33 -10.50
CA GLU A 438 20.24 9.00 -9.95
C GLU A 438 19.03 8.49 -9.17
N ARG A 439 18.79 7.18 -9.23
CA ARG A 439 17.76 6.50 -8.43
C ARG A 439 18.35 5.54 -7.40
N ARG A 440 19.58 5.06 -7.61
CA ARG A 440 20.26 4.23 -6.62
C ARG A 440 20.83 5.10 -5.51
N VAL A 441 19.95 5.64 -4.68
CA VAL A 441 20.28 6.46 -3.52
C VAL A 441 19.81 5.79 -2.24
N LEU A 442 20.59 5.98 -1.17
CA LEU A 442 20.27 5.50 0.16
C LEU A 442 20.16 6.69 1.10
N PHE A 443 18.94 6.99 1.53
CA PHE A 443 18.68 8.01 2.54
C PHE A 443 19.01 7.45 3.93
N ILE A 444 19.89 8.11 4.64
CA ILE A 444 20.43 7.68 5.92
C ILE A 444 20.70 8.90 6.82
N ASN A 445 20.61 8.71 8.13
CA ASN A 445 20.94 9.75 9.10
C ASN A 445 22.44 10.06 9.11
N GLY A 446 22.83 11.34 9.11
CA GLY A 446 24.23 11.77 9.09
C GLY A 446 25.09 11.20 10.24
N ALA A 447 24.50 11.01 11.43
CA ALA A 447 25.19 10.37 12.55
C ALA A 447 25.47 8.86 12.31
N ASP A 448 24.60 8.19 11.53
CA ASP A 448 24.82 6.80 11.15
C ASP A 448 25.87 6.69 10.03
N ILE A 449 25.94 7.65 9.09
CA ILE A 449 27.03 7.76 8.12
C ILE A 449 28.38 7.87 8.84
N ALA A 450 28.47 8.75 9.83
CA ALA A 450 29.68 8.93 10.61
C ALA A 450 30.05 7.65 11.41
N ALA A 451 29.08 6.95 11.99
CA ALA A 451 29.29 5.70 12.72
C ALA A 451 29.76 4.55 11.81
N LEU A 452 29.41 4.59 10.52
CA LEU A 452 29.95 3.67 9.52
C LEU A 452 31.37 4.04 9.04
N ASN A 453 31.96 5.14 9.52
CA ASN A 453 33.21 5.72 9.03
C ASN A 453 33.16 6.08 7.53
N MET A 454 32.02 6.57 7.06
CA MET A 454 31.74 6.98 5.69
C MET A 454 31.36 8.46 5.62
N LYS A 455 31.14 8.97 4.43
CA LYS A 455 30.64 10.33 4.18
C LYS A 455 29.50 10.31 3.17
N ALA A 456 28.64 11.33 3.20
CA ALA A 456 27.65 11.54 2.15
C ALA A 456 28.32 11.63 0.77
N GLY A 457 27.74 10.98 -0.21
CA GLY A 457 28.32 10.83 -1.55
C GLY A 457 29.17 9.57 -1.76
N ASP A 458 29.46 8.80 -0.71
CA ASP A 458 30.12 7.50 -0.89
C ASP A 458 29.15 6.49 -1.50
N TRP A 459 29.70 5.55 -2.29
CA TRP A 459 28.96 4.44 -2.86
C TRP A 459 28.99 3.22 -1.94
N VAL A 460 27.82 2.61 -1.76
CA VAL A 460 27.65 1.46 -0.88
C VAL A 460 26.86 0.34 -1.55
N ASP A 461 27.00 -0.85 -0.99
CA ASP A 461 26.18 -2.02 -1.29
C ASP A 461 25.34 -2.36 -0.07
N LEU A 462 24.13 -2.88 -0.32
CA LEU A 462 23.21 -3.34 0.70
C LEU A 462 23.12 -4.86 0.67
N GLU A 463 23.19 -5.49 1.82
CA GLU A 463 22.95 -6.92 1.97
C GLU A 463 21.79 -7.11 2.96
N SER A 464 20.75 -7.87 2.56
CA SER A 464 19.64 -8.18 3.45
C SER A 464 19.99 -9.35 4.38
N LEU A 465 19.53 -9.25 5.63
CA LEU A 465 19.72 -10.23 6.67
C LEU A 465 18.43 -11.04 6.89
N CYS A 466 18.08 -11.85 5.89
CA CYS A 466 16.87 -12.63 5.93
C CYS A 466 17.11 -14.04 6.47
N GLU A 467 16.10 -14.61 7.12
CA GLU A 467 16.22 -15.89 7.86
C GLU A 467 16.14 -17.13 6.95
N ASP A 468 15.90 -16.94 5.65
CA ASP A 468 15.83 -18.04 4.66
C ASP A 468 17.19 -18.54 4.17
N GLY A 469 18.28 -17.98 4.67
CA GLY A 469 19.65 -18.36 4.34
C GLY A 469 20.11 -17.94 2.92
N VAL A 470 19.29 -17.23 2.17
CA VAL A 470 19.63 -16.74 0.83
C VAL A 470 20.26 -15.35 0.94
N ARG A 471 21.47 -15.21 0.41
CA ARG A 471 22.13 -13.92 0.33
C ARG A 471 21.51 -13.08 -0.77
N ARG A 472 21.03 -11.88 -0.43
CA ARG A 472 20.49 -10.90 -1.37
C ARG A 472 21.22 -9.58 -1.24
N GLU A 473 21.65 -9.04 -2.36
CA GLU A 473 22.40 -7.80 -2.45
C GLU A 473 21.71 -6.81 -3.38
N ALA A 474 21.81 -5.54 -3.03
CA ALA A 474 21.52 -4.43 -3.94
C ALA A 474 22.75 -3.52 -3.97
N ARG A 475 23.38 -3.40 -5.14
CA ARG A 475 24.69 -2.80 -5.25
C ARG A 475 24.64 -1.37 -5.75
N ARG A 476 25.69 -0.59 -5.41
CA ARG A 476 25.99 0.74 -5.92
C ARG A 476 24.87 1.75 -5.61
N PHE A 477 24.67 2.03 -4.32
CA PHE A 477 23.78 3.09 -3.84
C PHE A 477 24.61 4.27 -3.33
N LEU A 478 24.20 5.49 -3.69
CA LEU A 478 24.84 6.73 -3.22
C LEU A 478 24.28 7.09 -1.83
N LEU A 479 25.15 7.29 -0.85
CA LEU A 479 24.74 7.76 0.48
C LEU A 479 24.26 9.22 0.42
N VAL A 480 23.03 9.43 0.87
CA VAL A 480 22.42 10.76 0.98
C VAL A 480 22.06 11.02 2.45
N ASP A 481 22.73 12.04 3.04
CA ASP A 481 22.34 12.49 4.39
C ASP A 481 20.92 13.05 4.35
N TYR A 482 20.06 12.48 5.16
CA TYR A 482 18.63 12.79 5.15
C TYR A 482 18.06 12.81 6.57
N ASN A 483 17.02 13.61 6.76
CA ASN A 483 16.31 13.67 8.04
C ASN A 483 15.42 12.42 8.23
N ILE A 484 16.02 11.38 8.77
CA ILE A 484 15.43 10.07 9.11
C ILE A 484 15.95 9.64 10.48
N PRO A 485 15.16 8.91 11.31
CA PRO A 485 15.65 8.41 12.59
C PRO A 485 16.87 7.49 12.45
N ARG A 486 17.75 7.50 13.44
CA ARG A 486 18.91 6.62 13.49
C ARG A 486 18.52 5.15 13.42
N GLY A 487 19.34 4.35 12.74
CA GLY A 487 19.08 2.93 12.48
C GLY A 487 18.00 2.66 11.43
N CYS A 488 17.46 3.71 10.80
CA CYS A 488 16.48 3.62 9.71
C CYS A 488 17.11 4.07 8.39
N LEU A 489 16.73 3.41 7.32
CA LEU A 489 17.14 3.72 5.95
C LEU A 489 15.93 3.80 5.03
N ALA A 490 16.04 4.58 3.97
CA ALA A 490 15.09 4.54 2.88
C ALA A 490 15.80 4.53 1.52
N ALA A 491 15.25 3.80 0.56
CA ALA A 491 15.75 3.76 -0.81
C ALA A 491 14.60 3.57 -1.78
N TYR A 492 14.83 3.92 -3.05
CA TYR A 492 13.76 3.84 -4.04
C TYR A 492 13.39 2.41 -4.39
N TYR A 493 12.11 2.26 -4.64
CA TYR A 493 11.45 1.10 -5.20
C TYR A 493 11.26 1.31 -6.72
N PRO A 494 11.62 0.38 -7.61
CA PRO A 494 11.87 -1.04 -7.33
C PRO A 494 13.34 -1.44 -7.08
N GLU A 495 14.27 -0.53 -7.04
CA GLU A 495 15.73 -0.81 -7.03
C GLU A 495 16.14 -1.69 -5.84
N THR A 496 15.47 -1.56 -4.70
CA THR A 496 15.75 -2.35 -3.49
C THR A 496 14.81 -3.55 -3.29
N ASN A 497 13.92 -3.82 -4.24
CA ASN A 497 12.94 -4.90 -4.09
C ASN A 497 13.58 -6.30 -4.11
N ALA A 498 14.75 -6.43 -4.72
CA ALA A 498 15.56 -7.65 -4.70
C ALA A 498 15.96 -8.09 -3.28
N LEU A 499 15.96 -7.19 -2.30
CA LEU A 499 16.31 -7.48 -0.90
C LEU A 499 15.18 -8.13 -0.10
N VAL A 500 13.96 -8.16 -0.62
CA VAL A 500 12.78 -8.70 0.08
C VAL A 500 12.61 -10.17 -0.31
N PRO A 501 12.72 -11.13 0.63
CA PRO A 501 12.51 -12.54 0.30
C PRO A 501 11.01 -12.86 0.15
N LEU A 502 10.68 -13.90 -0.61
CA LEU A 502 9.31 -14.40 -0.72
C LEU A 502 8.73 -14.83 0.63
N SER A 503 9.57 -15.33 1.53
CA SER A 503 9.19 -15.77 2.86
C SER A 503 8.85 -14.64 3.84
N SER A 504 9.15 -13.38 3.48
CA SER A 504 8.91 -12.22 4.36
C SER A 504 7.65 -11.47 3.95
N PHE A 505 6.57 -11.75 4.64
CA PHE A 505 5.26 -11.12 4.43
C PHE A 505 4.57 -10.83 5.76
N ALA A 506 3.56 -9.98 5.71
CA ALA A 506 2.72 -9.59 6.83
C ALA A 506 1.90 -10.78 7.35
N ASP A 507 1.76 -10.86 8.66
CA ASP A 507 0.85 -11.79 9.29
C ASP A 507 -0.58 -11.55 8.78
N GLU A 508 -1.36 -12.59 8.61
CA GLU A 508 -2.74 -12.60 8.08
C GLU A 508 -2.87 -12.09 6.64
N ALA A 509 -2.34 -10.89 6.32
CA ALA A 509 -2.53 -10.24 5.01
C ALA A 509 -1.58 -10.75 3.92
N ARG A 510 -0.49 -11.47 4.26
CA ARG A 510 0.54 -11.99 3.34
C ARG A 510 1.15 -10.94 2.37
N THR A 511 1.02 -9.66 2.70
CA THR A 511 1.65 -8.58 1.94
C THR A 511 3.17 -8.59 2.17
N PRO A 512 4.02 -8.55 1.13
CA PRO A 512 5.48 -8.52 1.30
C PRO A 512 5.96 -7.37 2.18
N THR A 513 6.94 -7.63 3.06
CA THR A 513 7.40 -6.66 4.07
C THR A 513 8.41 -5.64 3.51
N SER A 514 8.08 -5.02 2.40
CA SER A 514 8.97 -4.08 1.69
C SER A 514 9.29 -2.80 2.47
N LYS A 515 8.65 -2.56 3.62
CA LYS A 515 8.90 -1.40 4.49
C LYS A 515 9.67 -1.74 5.76
N SER A 516 10.14 -2.99 5.91
CA SER A 516 10.84 -3.42 7.12
C SER A 516 11.87 -4.52 6.80
N ILE A 517 12.90 -4.15 6.05
CA ILE A 517 13.94 -5.08 5.59
C ILE A 517 15.16 -4.91 6.48
N PRO A 518 15.63 -5.97 7.20
CA PRO A 518 16.90 -5.91 7.92
C PRO A 518 18.06 -5.92 6.94
N VAL A 519 18.93 -4.91 6.99
CA VAL A 519 20.09 -4.79 6.10
C VAL A 519 21.35 -4.34 6.82
N ILE A 520 22.50 -4.69 6.25
CA ILE A 520 23.78 -4.07 6.53
C ILE A 520 24.22 -3.22 5.33
N VAL A 521 25.01 -2.18 5.62
CA VAL A 521 25.59 -1.27 4.63
C VAL A 521 27.09 -1.58 4.53
N LEU A 522 27.56 -1.84 3.33
CA LEU A 522 28.94 -2.20 3.03
C LEU A 522 29.54 -1.20 2.03
N PRO A 523 30.84 -0.84 2.13
CA PRO A 523 31.48 -0.05 1.09
C PRO A 523 31.36 -0.74 -0.27
N HIS A 524 31.00 0.02 -1.30
CA HIS A 524 30.95 -0.51 -2.65
C HIS A 524 32.36 -0.87 -3.15
N ARG A 525 32.53 -2.10 -3.59
CA ARG A 525 33.77 -2.56 -4.24
C ARG A 525 33.51 -2.68 -5.73
N ALA A 526 34.12 -1.79 -6.52
CA ALA A 526 34.06 -1.89 -7.97
C ALA A 526 34.68 -3.23 -8.41
N GLU A 527 33.89 -4.05 -9.09
CA GLU A 527 34.45 -5.17 -9.84
C GLU A 527 35.14 -4.64 -11.09
N THR A 528 36.21 -5.29 -11.55
CA THR A 528 37.02 -4.86 -12.70
C THR A 528 36.22 -4.72 -14.01
N ALA A 529 34.99 -5.16 -14.06
CA ALA A 529 34.05 -5.02 -15.18
C ALA A 529 33.15 -3.76 -15.11
N ASP A 530 33.09 -3.07 -13.97
CA ASP A 530 32.33 -1.80 -13.79
C ASP A 530 33.18 -0.56 -14.23
N ALA A 531 34.20 -0.78 -15.03
CA ALA A 531 35.09 0.26 -15.52
C ALA A 531 34.40 1.16 -16.54
N ALA A 532 33.78 2.19 -16.10
CA ALA A 532 33.79 3.61 -16.43
C ALA A 532 32.76 4.30 -15.54
N PRO A 533 33.11 5.23 -14.67
CA PRO A 533 32.13 6.14 -14.15
C PRO A 533 31.52 6.85 -15.37
N ARG A 534 30.27 6.70 -15.65
CA ARG A 534 29.55 7.73 -16.39
C ARG A 534 29.82 8.99 -15.59
N ASP A 535 30.38 9.98 -16.24
CA ASP A 535 30.57 11.31 -15.67
C ASP A 535 29.15 11.82 -15.32
N ILE A 536 28.71 11.47 -14.14
CA ILE A 536 27.42 11.94 -13.60
C ILE A 536 27.81 13.33 -13.11
N GLY A 537 27.56 14.33 -13.93
CA GLY A 537 27.63 15.71 -13.50
C GLY A 537 26.98 15.82 -12.13
N ALA A 538 27.72 16.36 -11.17
CA ALA A 538 27.49 16.35 -9.74
C ALA A 538 26.04 16.09 -9.35
N VAL A 539 25.76 14.95 -8.70
CA VAL A 539 24.44 14.70 -8.04
C VAL A 539 24.26 15.82 -7.04
N LEU A 540 23.48 16.84 -7.42
CA LEU A 540 23.22 17.99 -6.57
C LEU A 540 22.17 17.58 -5.55
N VAL A 541 22.62 17.22 -4.35
CA VAL A 541 21.76 17.22 -3.15
C VAL A 541 21.67 18.67 -2.69
N ARG A 542 20.54 19.31 -2.92
CA ARG A 542 20.23 20.68 -2.46
C ARG A 542 19.24 20.67 -1.31
#